data_0e992c10fa4d93780d4e74d48d509a25
#
_entry.id   0e992c10fa4d93780d4e74d48d509a25
#
_cell.length_a   1.000
_cell.length_b   1.000
_cell.length_c   1.000
_cell.angle_alpha   90.00
_cell.angle_beta   90.00
_cell.angle_gamma   90.00
#
_symmetry.space_group_name_H-M   'P 1'
#
loop_
_entity.id
_entity.type
_entity.pdbx_description
1 polymer ?
#
loop_
_entity_poly.entity_id
_entity_poly.type
_entity_poly.pdbx_seq_one_letter_code
_entity_poly.pdbx_strand_id
1 'polypeptide(L)'
;MLKLYYARPSIYARPVWLALLEKQLPFELVPVDLGGQQFEPAFLALNPFGHVPILEDGDFRVIESLAILDYLEAKYPTISLLPTDATALATVRMVQLVALNELLPAVVKLLMQDQRSDQLSAETEYAQLRATHTLTFLESRLGEAPFFAGEQLTLAEIVAGTLVDKLPDLGVPLTSCPRLMNWSERLLARPAWQQIELSPAEWLTFKRRMRVMPKVWQRRRRQRMKALAQQFSGSL
;
A
#
# COMPACT_ATOMS: atom_id res chain seq x y z
N MET A 1 21.09 -11.48 -1.48
CA MET A 1 20.20 -11.21 -0.32
C MET A 1 19.25 -10.10 -0.72
N LEU A 2 17.95 -10.29 -0.49
CA LEU A 2 16.93 -9.29 -0.81
C LEU A 2 17.08 -8.05 0.08
N LYS A 3 16.94 -6.85 -0.50
CA LYS A 3 16.87 -5.58 0.25
C LYS A 3 15.61 -4.83 -0.11
N LEU A 4 14.83 -4.47 0.91
CA LEU A 4 13.62 -3.67 0.74
C LEU A 4 13.86 -2.25 1.24
N TYR A 5 13.93 -1.29 0.31
CA TYR A 5 13.90 0.14 0.64
C TYR A 5 12.46 0.53 0.92
N TYR A 6 12.19 1.00 2.13
CA TYR A 6 10.84 1.22 2.61
C TYR A 6 10.73 2.43 3.54
N ALA A 7 9.53 2.87 3.75
CA ALA A 7 9.19 3.70 4.89
C ALA A 7 8.10 2.98 5.68
N ARG A 8 8.29 2.81 6.99
CA ARG A 8 7.41 2.00 7.85
C ARG A 8 5.91 2.30 7.66
N PRO A 9 5.45 3.58 7.60
CA PRO A 9 4.04 3.89 7.42
C PRO A 9 3.59 3.94 5.95
N SER A 10 4.47 3.60 4.98
CA SER A 10 4.12 3.68 3.57
C SER A 10 3.09 2.63 3.19
N ILE A 11 1.92 3.09 2.75
CA ILE A 11 0.82 2.24 2.28
C ILE A 11 1.19 1.40 1.04
N TYR A 12 2.22 1.80 0.28
CA TYR A 12 2.74 1.04 -0.87
C TYR A 12 3.85 0.06 -0.48
N ALA A 13 4.64 0.35 0.56
CA ALA A 13 5.74 -0.51 0.97
C ALA A 13 5.28 -1.64 1.90
N ARG A 14 4.24 -1.41 2.72
CA ARG A 14 3.70 -2.41 3.66
C ARG A 14 3.26 -3.72 3.00
N PRO A 15 2.55 -3.72 1.85
CA PRO A 15 2.22 -4.96 1.16
C PRO A 15 3.45 -5.78 0.75
N VAL A 16 4.51 -5.12 0.27
CA VAL A 16 5.75 -5.83 -0.13
C VAL A 16 6.46 -6.39 1.09
N TRP A 17 6.57 -5.61 2.16
CA TRP A 17 7.16 -6.09 3.41
C TRP A 17 6.40 -7.28 3.98
N LEU A 18 5.07 -7.21 3.97
CA LEU A 18 4.20 -8.28 4.42
C LEU A 18 4.36 -9.55 3.57
N ALA A 19 4.42 -9.42 2.24
CA ALA A 19 4.64 -10.56 1.35
C ALA A 19 5.99 -11.26 1.61
N LEU A 20 7.07 -10.50 1.86
CA LEU A 20 8.37 -11.05 2.22
C LEU A 20 8.29 -11.87 3.52
N LEU A 21 7.56 -11.38 4.52
CA LEU A 21 7.35 -12.07 5.81
C LEU A 21 6.50 -13.33 5.63
N GLU A 22 5.36 -13.26 4.94
CA GLU A 22 4.47 -14.40 4.72
C GLU A 22 5.13 -15.49 3.86
N LYS A 23 6.01 -15.09 2.93
CA LYS A 23 6.84 -16.01 2.15
C LYS A 23 8.07 -16.53 2.92
N GLN A 24 8.31 -16.04 4.14
CA GLN A 24 9.44 -16.40 4.98
C GLN A 24 10.80 -16.23 4.28
N LEU A 25 10.91 -15.23 3.42
CA LEU A 25 12.14 -14.94 2.71
C LEU A 25 13.11 -14.15 3.59
N PRO A 26 14.43 -14.45 3.56
CA PRO A 26 15.42 -13.63 4.23
C PRO A 26 15.63 -12.31 3.49
N PHE A 27 15.50 -11.18 4.17
CA PHE A 27 15.68 -9.85 3.60
C PHE A 27 16.23 -8.84 4.60
N GLU A 28 16.82 -7.77 4.08
CA GLU A 28 17.26 -6.59 4.81
C GLU A 28 16.26 -5.45 4.62
N LEU A 29 15.92 -4.74 5.69
CA LEU A 29 15.11 -3.52 5.64
C LEU A 29 16.01 -2.29 5.58
N VAL A 30 15.87 -1.49 4.51
CA VAL A 30 16.59 -0.23 4.33
C VAL A 30 15.58 0.93 4.50
N PRO A 31 15.56 1.59 5.67
CA PRO A 31 14.61 2.67 5.92
C PRO A 31 14.93 3.91 5.09
N VAL A 32 13.88 4.55 4.56
CA VAL A 32 13.96 5.78 3.77
C VAL A 32 13.14 6.87 4.46
N ASP A 33 13.76 8.02 4.73
CA ASP A 33 13.03 9.18 5.25
C ASP A 33 12.31 9.93 4.12
N LEU A 34 10.97 9.79 4.11
CA LEU A 34 10.11 10.50 3.17
C LEU A 34 9.98 12.02 3.45
N GLY A 35 10.74 12.55 4.40
CA GLY A 35 10.89 13.99 4.65
C GLY A 35 11.72 14.69 3.58
N GLY A 36 12.46 13.95 2.74
CA GLY A 36 13.29 14.55 1.71
C GLY A 36 14.25 13.61 1.01
N GLN A 37 14.72 12.56 1.69
CA GLN A 37 15.72 11.63 1.17
C GLN A 37 15.33 11.01 -0.17
N GLN A 38 14.03 10.75 -0.40
CA GLN A 38 13.53 10.19 -1.67
C GLN A 38 13.75 11.13 -2.87
N PHE A 39 14.15 12.37 -2.67
CA PHE A 39 14.46 13.34 -3.73
C PHE A 39 15.96 13.62 -3.87
N GLU A 40 16.80 12.98 -3.07
CA GLU A 40 18.26 13.09 -3.17
C GLU A 40 18.77 12.34 -4.41
N PRO A 41 19.86 12.83 -5.06
CA PRO A 41 20.40 12.20 -6.25
C PRO A 41 20.69 10.71 -6.10
N ALA A 42 21.23 10.30 -4.95
CA ALA A 42 21.52 8.90 -4.66
C ALA A 42 20.28 8.03 -4.67
N PHE A 43 19.16 8.48 -4.05
CA PHE A 43 17.91 7.75 -4.06
C PHE A 43 17.24 7.77 -5.45
N LEU A 44 17.31 8.90 -6.15
CA LEU A 44 16.75 9.04 -7.50
C LEU A 44 17.47 8.17 -8.53
N ALA A 45 18.74 7.80 -8.30
CA ALA A 45 19.44 6.79 -9.08
C ALA A 45 18.89 5.36 -8.84
N LEU A 46 18.31 5.11 -7.66
CA LEU A 46 17.62 3.86 -7.37
C LEU A 46 16.19 3.83 -7.95
N ASN A 47 15.43 4.90 -7.75
CA ASN A 47 14.09 5.07 -8.30
C ASN A 47 13.89 6.50 -8.81
N PRO A 48 13.85 6.70 -10.14
CA PRO A 48 13.71 8.03 -10.72
C PRO A 48 12.38 8.72 -10.38
N PHE A 49 11.41 8.02 -9.84
CA PHE A 49 10.12 8.59 -9.43
C PHE A 49 10.13 9.08 -7.97
N GLY A 50 11.20 8.75 -7.19
CA GLY A 50 11.31 9.16 -5.78
C GLY A 50 10.26 8.51 -4.89
N HIS A 51 9.97 7.23 -5.12
CA HIS A 51 8.97 6.45 -4.38
C HIS A 51 9.61 5.24 -3.69
N VAL A 52 8.98 4.81 -2.61
CA VAL A 52 9.14 3.49 -2.01
C VAL A 52 7.86 2.69 -2.25
N PRO A 53 7.93 1.34 -2.34
CA PRO A 53 9.11 0.49 -2.14
C PRO A 53 10.04 0.39 -3.33
N ILE A 54 11.27 -0.06 -3.06
CA ILE A 54 12.22 -0.59 -4.05
C ILE A 54 12.69 -1.94 -3.51
N LEU A 55 12.72 -2.97 -4.35
CA LEU A 55 13.33 -4.24 -4.01
C LEU A 55 14.62 -4.41 -4.82
N GLU A 56 15.72 -4.71 -4.14
CA GLU A 56 16.96 -5.18 -4.76
C GLU A 56 17.16 -6.66 -4.49
N ASP A 57 17.52 -7.42 -5.52
CA ASP A 57 17.89 -8.82 -5.46
C ASP A 57 19.18 -9.04 -6.23
N GLY A 58 20.31 -9.01 -5.55
CA GLY A 58 21.63 -8.92 -6.18
C GLY A 58 21.73 -7.64 -7.00
N ASP A 59 22.02 -7.79 -8.29
CA ASP A 59 22.15 -6.66 -9.25
C ASP A 59 20.81 -6.25 -9.88
N PHE A 60 19.74 -7.01 -9.63
CA PHE A 60 18.41 -6.71 -10.17
C PHE A 60 17.61 -5.84 -9.23
N ARG A 61 16.96 -4.84 -9.80
CA ARG A 61 16.11 -3.90 -9.03
C ARG A 61 14.73 -3.83 -9.62
N VAL A 62 13.71 -3.87 -8.74
CA VAL A 62 12.30 -3.74 -9.10
C VAL A 62 11.69 -2.59 -8.30
N ILE A 63 10.94 -1.75 -8.99
CA ILE A 63 10.09 -0.70 -8.42
C ILE A 63 8.62 -1.03 -8.70
N GLU A 64 7.69 -0.29 -8.09
CA GLU A 64 6.25 -0.52 -8.11
C GLU A 64 5.82 -1.77 -7.32
N SER A 65 4.97 -1.56 -6.30
CA SER A 65 4.62 -2.59 -5.33
C SER A 65 4.04 -3.86 -5.97
N LEU A 66 3.13 -3.72 -6.95
CA LEU A 66 2.55 -4.90 -7.62
C LEU A 66 3.59 -5.65 -8.46
N ALA A 67 4.47 -4.94 -9.16
CA ALA A 67 5.55 -5.57 -9.92
C ALA A 67 6.53 -6.32 -9.00
N ILE A 68 6.81 -5.75 -7.82
CA ILE A 68 7.63 -6.42 -6.82
C ILE A 68 6.94 -7.70 -6.31
N LEU A 69 5.63 -7.64 -6.03
CA LEU A 69 4.87 -8.81 -5.59
C LEU A 69 4.86 -9.91 -6.66
N ASP A 70 4.67 -9.56 -7.93
CA ASP A 70 4.72 -10.51 -9.05
C ASP A 70 6.11 -11.12 -9.22
N TYR A 71 7.17 -10.30 -9.08
CA TYR A 71 8.54 -10.79 -9.09
C TYR A 71 8.80 -11.80 -7.97
N LEU A 72 8.34 -11.51 -6.75
CA LEU A 72 8.51 -12.42 -5.61
C LEU A 72 7.77 -13.75 -5.83
N GLU A 73 6.58 -13.73 -6.44
CA GLU A 73 5.84 -14.94 -6.79
C GLU A 73 6.57 -15.77 -7.84
N ALA A 74 7.05 -15.12 -8.91
CA ALA A 74 7.71 -15.82 -10.01
C ALA A 74 9.07 -16.41 -9.60
N LYS A 75 9.84 -15.67 -8.78
CA LYS A 75 11.21 -16.08 -8.42
C LYS A 75 11.27 -16.98 -7.19
N TYR A 76 10.35 -16.84 -6.25
CA TYR A 76 10.33 -17.57 -4.99
C TYR A 76 9.00 -18.32 -4.79
N PRO A 77 8.71 -19.36 -5.58
CA PRO A 77 7.39 -20.00 -5.62
C PRO A 77 7.11 -20.96 -4.45
N THR A 78 8.07 -21.24 -3.57
CA THR A 78 7.96 -22.26 -2.51
C THR A 78 6.76 -22.03 -1.58
N ILE A 79 6.53 -20.79 -1.14
CA ILE A 79 5.33 -20.38 -0.42
C ILE A 79 4.59 -19.42 -1.36
N SER A 80 3.65 -19.97 -2.13
CA SER A 80 2.88 -19.19 -3.11
C SER A 80 1.78 -18.39 -2.42
N LEU A 81 1.65 -17.12 -2.81
CA LEU A 81 0.54 -16.23 -2.46
C LEU A 81 -0.40 -16.02 -3.67
N LEU A 82 -0.27 -16.86 -4.69
CA LEU A 82 -1.16 -16.88 -5.85
C LEU A 82 -1.73 -18.29 -6.05
N PRO A 83 -3.05 -18.42 -6.34
CA PRO A 83 -3.64 -19.67 -6.73
C PRO A 83 -3.24 -20.06 -8.17
N THR A 84 -3.32 -21.35 -8.49
CA THR A 84 -3.07 -21.87 -9.84
C THR A 84 -4.34 -21.88 -10.70
N ASP A 85 -5.52 -21.89 -10.07
CA ASP A 85 -6.79 -21.84 -10.79
C ASP A 85 -7.01 -20.44 -11.40
N ALA A 86 -7.43 -20.38 -12.66
CA ALA A 86 -7.58 -19.14 -13.40
C ALA A 86 -8.65 -18.21 -12.82
N THR A 87 -9.76 -18.76 -12.31
CA THR A 87 -10.86 -17.97 -11.72
C THR A 87 -10.44 -17.38 -10.38
N ALA A 88 -9.80 -18.18 -9.55
CA ALA A 88 -9.23 -17.72 -8.28
C ALA A 88 -8.14 -16.67 -8.50
N LEU A 89 -7.25 -16.88 -9.48
CA LEU A 89 -6.22 -15.90 -9.84
C LEU A 89 -6.85 -14.57 -10.32
N ALA A 90 -7.88 -14.65 -11.17
CA ALA A 90 -8.60 -13.45 -11.62
C ALA A 90 -9.23 -12.70 -10.43
N THR A 91 -9.78 -13.42 -9.45
CA THR A 91 -10.33 -12.86 -8.22
C THR A 91 -9.24 -12.13 -7.42
N VAL A 92 -8.06 -12.73 -7.24
CA VAL A 92 -6.91 -12.09 -6.58
C VAL A 92 -6.56 -10.78 -7.26
N ARG A 93 -6.38 -10.79 -8.59
CA ARG A 93 -6.01 -9.59 -9.36
C ARG A 93 -7.10 -8.52 -9.32
N MET A 94 -8.37 -8.90 -9.41
CA MET A 94 -9.50 -7.99 -9.29
C MET A 94 -9.50 -7.30 -7.93
N VAL A 95 -9.35 -8.03 -6.83
CA VAL A 95 -9.31 -7.46 -5.46
C VAL A 95 -8.13 -6.52 -5.31
N GLN A 96 -6.93 -6.89 -5.78
CA GLN A 96 -5.75 -6.02 -5.76
C GLN A 96 -6.00 -4.70 -6.50
N LEU A 97 -6.53 -4.76 -7.72
CA LEU A 97 -6.78 -3.58 -8.55
C LEU A 97 -7.90 -2.71 -7.98
N VAL A 98 -8.99 -3.31 -7.48
CA VAL A 98 -10.05 -2.56 -6.79
C VAL A 98 -9.51 -1.87 -5.54
N ALA A 99 -8.72 -2.56 -4.74
CA ALA A 99 -8.10 -1.96 -3.57
C ALA A 99 -7.20 -0.76 -3.92
N LEU A 100 -6.40 -0.85 -4.98
CA LEU A 100 -5.50 0.22 -5.39
C LEU A 100 -6.20 1.35 -6.16
N ASN A 101 -7.20 1.04 -6.98
CA ASN A 101 -7.84 2.05 -7.84
C ASN A 101 -9.03 2.72 -7.16
N GLU A 102 -9.75 2.02 -6.26
CA GLU A 102 -10.94 2.55 -5.61
C GLU A 102 -10.70 2.89 -4.14
N LEU A 103 -10.13 1.96 -3.36
CA LEU A 103 -9.96 2.15 -1.92
C LEU A 103 -8.79 3.07 -1.56
N LEU A 104 -7.62 2.86 -2.19
CA LEU A 104 -6.42 3.63 -1.87
C LEU A 104 -6.57 5.15 -2.09
N PRO A 105 -7.17 5.67 -3.18
CA PRO A 105 -7.41 7.10 -3.32
C PRO A 105 -8.32 7.66 -2.22
N ALA A 106 -9.33 6.89 -1.79
CA ALA A 106 -10.19 7.27 -0.68
C ALA A 106 -9.40 7.33 0.64
N VAL A 107 -8.61 6.30 0.96
CA VAL A 107 -7.72 6.26 2.14
C VAL A 107 -6.76 7.45 2.15
N VAL A 108 -6.11 7.75 1.04
CA VAL A 108 -5.20 8.90 0.93
C VAL A 108 -5.93 10.22 1.20
N LYS A 109 -7.13 10.39 0.65
CA LYS A 109 -7.94 11.60 0.88
C LYS A 109 -8.34 11.74 2.34
N LEU A 110 -8.79 10.64 2.98
CA LEU A 110 -9.16 10.61 4.40
C LEU A 110 -7.95 10.90 5.31
N LEU A 111 -6.76 10.38 4.98
CA LEU A 111 -5.52 10.70 5.69
C LEU A 111 -5.15 12.19 5.62
N MET A 112 -5.51 12.86 4.53
CA MET A 112 -5.21 14.29 4.33
C MET A 112 -6.26 15.23 4.94
N GLN A 113 -7.36 14.70 5.49
CA GLN A 113 -8.43 15.48 6.10
C GLN A 113 -7.91 16.30 7.28
N ASP A 114 -8.35 17.56 7.36
CA ASP A 114 -8.11 18.40 8.54
C ASP A 114 -9.17 18.09 9.62
N GLN A 115 -8.74 17.47 10.71
CA GLN A 115 -9.63 17.13 11.84
C GLN A 115 -10.00 18.35 12.73
N ARG A 116 -9.55 19.55 12.36
CA ARG A 116 -9.89 20.78 13.10
C ARG A 116 -11.23 21.38 12.66
N SER A 117 -11.78 20.90 11.56
CA SER A 117 -13.08 21.33 11.07
C SER A 117 -14.14 20.36 11.54
N ASP A 118 -15.16 20.83 12.22
CA ASP A 118 -16.35 20.05 12.62
C ASP A 118 -17.22 19.66 11.40
N GLN A 119 -17.00 20.29 10.26
CA GLN A 119 -17.69 19.98 9.01
C GLN A 119 -16.76 19.22 8.07
N LEU A 120 -17.23 18.09 7.56
CA LEU A 120 -16.56 17.36 6.49
C LEU A 120 -16.63 18.18 5.20
N SER A 121 -15.54 18.23 4.44
CA SER A 121 -15.61 18.75 3.08
C SER A 121 -16.36 17.77 2.17
N ALA A 122 -17.03 18.26 1.14
CA ALA A 122 -17.71 17.41 0.13
C ALA A 122 -16.78 16.33 -0.45
N GLU A 123 -15.50 16.65 -0.59
CA GLU A 123 -14.49 15.70 -1.05
C GLU A 123 -14.17 14.61 -0.02
N THR A 124 -14.25 14.92 1.27
CA THR A 124 -14.07 13.93 2.35
C THR A 124 -15.30 13.01 2.44
N GLU A 125 -16.50 13.58 2.34
CA GLU A 125 -17.75 12.81 2.26
C GLU A 125 -17.74 11.86 1.06
N TYR A 126 -17.32 12.35 -0.11
CA TYR A 126 -17.17 11.52 -1.31
C TYR A 126 -16.14 10.39 -1.09
N ALA A 127 -15.02 10.66 -0.42
CA ALA A 127 -14.03 9.63 -0.10
C ALA A 127 -14.59 8.58 0.86
N GLN A 128 -15.40 8.97 1.86
CA GLN A 128 -16.08 8.02 2.75
C GLN A 128 -17.08 7.15 1.99
N LEU A 129 -17.90 7.75 1.12
CA LEU A 129 -18.86 7.01 0.28
C LEU A 129 -18.14 6.02 -0.65
N ARG A 130 -17.04 6.45 -1.29
CA ARG A 130 -16.23 5.60 -2.16
C ARG A 130 -15.64 4.42 -1.39
N ALA A 131 -15.09 4.67 -0.21
CA ALA A 131 -14.56 3.62 0.66
C ALA A 131 -15.65 2.63 1.08
N THR A 132 -16.82 3.13 1.53
CA THR A 132 -17.97 2.30 1.93
C THR A 132 -18.49 1.46 0.76
N HIS A 133 -18.62 2.04 -0.44
CA HIS A 133 -19.01 1.30 -1.64
C HIS A 133 -18.00 0.19 -1.98
N THR A 134 -16.71 0.50 -1.87
CA THR A 134 -15.65 -0.50 -2.10
C THR A 134 -15.69 -1.62 -1.07
N LEU A 135 -15.94 -1.29 0.22
CA LEU A 135 -16.12 -2.31 1.27
C LEU A 135 -17.31 -3.22 0.98
N THR A 136 -18.45 -2.68 0.54
CA THR A 136 -19.64 -3.47 0.16
C THR A 136 -19.30 -4.45 -0.98
N PHE A 137 -18.54 -4.00 -1.98
CA PHE A 137 -18.07 -4.88 -3.05
C PHE A 137 -17.16 -5.99 -2.51
N LEU A 138 -16.16 -5.65 -1.69
CA LEU A 138 -15.21 -6.61 -1.11
C LEU A 138 -15.95 -7.61 -0.20
N GLU A 139 -16.89 -7.15 0.62
CA GLU A 139 -17.76 -8.01 1.46
C GLU A 139 -18.47 -9.07 0.61
N SER A 140 -19.05 -8.64 -0.52
CA SER A 140 -19.74 -9.55 -1.44
C SER A 140 -18.79 -10.55 -2.14
N ARG A 141 -17.53 -10.14 -2.40
CA ARG A 141 -16.52 -10.99 -3.06
C ARG A 141 -15.90 -12.00 -2.11
N LEU A 142 -15.72 -11.64 -0.85
CA LEU A 142 -15.20 -12.55 0.16
C LEU A 142 -16.17 -13.73 0.39
N GLY A 143 -17.48 -13.48 0.39
CA GLY A 143 -18.48 -14.50 0.64
C GLY A 143 -18.30 -15.15 2.00
N GLU A 144 -18.46 -16.48 2.07
CA GLU A 144 -18.29 -17.26 3.30
C GLU A 144 -16.87 -17.84 3.46
N ALA A 145 -16.00 -17.62 2.46
CA ALA A 145 -14.65 -18.15 2.49
C ALA A 145 -13.74 -17.38 3.48
N PRO A 146 -12.72 -18.02 4.03
CA PRO A 146 -11.78 -17.34 4.93
C PRO A 146 -10.93 -16.27 4.24
N PHE A 147 -10.70 -16.40 2.92
CA PHE A 147 -9.94 -15.47 2.09
C PHE A 147 -10.59 -15.31 0.71
N PHE A 148 -10.24 -14.28 -0.04
CA PHE A 148 -10.86 -13.93 -1.34
C PHE A 148 -10.75 -15.02 -2.40
N ALA A 149 -9.72 -15.86 -2.34
CA ALA A 149 -9.49 -16.96 -3.27
C ALA A 149 -9.71 -18.34 -2.63
N GLY A 150 -10.45 -18.44 -1.54
CA GLY A 150 -10.76 -19.69 -0.84
C GLY A 150 -10.04 -19.84 0.49
N GLU A 151 -9.35 -21.00 0.70
CA GLU A 151 -8.82 -21.38 2.00
C GLU A 151 -7.43 -20.79 2.32
N GLN A 152 -6.74 -20.24 1.33
CA GLN A 152 -5.35 -19.80 1.49
C GLN A 152 -5.23 -18.29 1.35
N LEU A 153 -4.37 -17.70 2.20
CA LEU A 153 -3.97 -16.30 2.10
C LEU A 153 -3.27 -16.05 0.76
N THR A 154 -3.64 -14.97 0.09
CA THR A 154 -3.12 -14.59 -1.23
C THR A 154 -2.64 -13.14 -1.27
N LEU A 155 -2.15 -12.71 -2.43
CA LEU A 155 -1.82 -11.32 -2.67
C LEU A 155 -3.05 -10.37 -2.61
N ALA A 156 -4.27 -10.90 -2.69
CA ALA A 156 -5.48 -10.11 -2.46
C ALA A 156 -5.52 -9.58 -1.01
N GLU A 157 -5.30 -10.47 -0.05
CA GLU A 157 -5.24 -10.13 1.38
C GLU A 157 -4.08 -9.17 1.66
N ILE A 158 -2.91 -9.46 1.11
CA ILE A 158 -1.70 -8.67 1.29
C ILE A 158 -1.93 -7.20 0.89
N VAL A 159 -2.62 -6.96 -0.22
CA VAL A 159 -2.86 -5.60 -0.72
C VAL A 159 -4.10 -4.98 -0.08
N ALA A 160 -5.27 -5.65 -0.14
CA ALA A 160 -6.51 -5.08 0.37
C ALA A 160 -6.49 -4.94 1.90
N GLY A 161 -5.96 -5.92 2.61
CA GLY A 161 -5.96 -5.92 4.08
C GLY A 161 -5.17 -4.77 4.69
N THR A 162 -4.02 -4.41 4.11
CA THR A 162 -3.22 -3.26 4.59
C THR A 162 -3.90 -1.90 4.42
N LEU A 163 -4.99 -1.84 3.66
CA LEU A 163 -5.83 -0.64 3.50
C LEU A 163 -7.10 -0.71 4.36
N VAL A 164 -7.76 -1.88 4.37
CA VAL A 164 -9.03 -2.09 5.09
C VAL A 164 -8.83 -1.94 6.60
N ASP A 165 -7.73 -2.45 7.16
CA ASP A 165 -7.43 -2.40 8.60
C ASP A 165 -7.35 -0.96 9.16
N LYS A 166 -7.07 0.04 8.32
CA LYS A 166 -6.93 1.45 8.72
C LYS A 166 -8.21 2.29 8.54
N LEU A 167 -9.23 1.75 7.89
CA LEU A 167 -10.46 2.50 7.62
C LEU A 167 -11.23 2.92 8.86
N PRO A 168 -11.38 2.08 9.91
CA PRO A 168 -12.04 2.50 11.15
C PRO A 168 -11.39 3.74 11.78
N ASP A 169 -10.05 3.81 11.79
CA ASP A 169 -9.28 4.96 12.30
C ASP A 169 -9.44 6.23 11.45
N LEU A 170 -10.00 6.08 10.25
CA LEU A 170 -10.25 7.17 9.29
C LEU A 170 -11.74 7.54 9.19
N GLY A 171 -12.57 6.99 10.08
CA GLY A 171 -14.00 7.29 10.15
C GLY A 171 -14.86 6.50 9.16
N VAL A 172 -14.38 5.36 8.68
CA VAL A 172 -15.13 4.40 7.84
C VAL A 172 -15.21 3.06 8.57
N PRO A 173 -16.26 2.82 9.38
CA PRO A 173 -16.37 1.61 10.18
C PRO A 173 -16.69 0.38 9.31
N LEU A 174 -16.29 -0.81 9.79
CA LEU A 174 -16.58 -2.10 9.15
C LEU A 174 -17.89 -2.73 9.65
N THR A 175 -18.69 -2.04 10.45
CA THR A 175 -19.89 -2.60 11.11
C THR A 175 -20.94 -3.11 10.14
N SER A 176 -21.02 -2.56 8.93
CA SER A 176 -21.91 -3.03 7.87
C SER A 176 -21.33 -4.17 7.02
N CYS A 177 -20.10 -4.60 7.30
CA CYS A 177 -19.36 -5.60 6.56
C CYS A 177 -18.79 -6.67 7.52
N PRO A 178 -19.66 -7.53 8.11
CA PRO A 178 -19.24 -8.45 9.19
C PRO A 178 -18.23 -9.50 8.73
N ARG A 179 -18.28 -9.94 7.48
CA ARG A 179 -17.30 -10.90 6.96
C ARG A 179 -15.92 -10.26 6.81
N LEU A 180 -15.85 -9.03 6.29
CA LEU A 180 -14.60 -8.26 6.23
C LEU A 180 -14.06 -7.93 7.63
N MET A 181 -14.92 -7.70 8.59
CA MET A 181 -14.50 -7.48 9.98
C MET A 181 -13.81 -8.72 10.53
N ASN A 182 -14.44 -9.89 10.44
CA ASN A 182 -13.87 -11.17 10.86
C ASN A 182 -12.60 -11.54 10.06
N TRP A 183 -12.60 -11.22 8.76
CA TRP A 183 -11.43 -11.40 7.89
C TRP A 183 -10.26 -10.50 8.32
N SER A 184 -10.52 -9.24 8.60
CA SER A 184 -9.50 -8.29 9.09
C SER A 184 -8.91 -8.74 10.43
N GLU A 185 -9.74 -9.18 11.38
CA GLU A 185 -9.28 -9.74 12.67
C GLU A 185 -8.39 -10.96 12.47
N ARG A 186 -8.78 -11.87 11.56
CA ARG A 186 -7.96 -13.05 11.20
C ARG A 186 -6.60 -12.67 10.63
N LEU A 187 -6.54 -11.63 9.79
CA LEU A 187 -5.28 -11.13 9.25
C LEU A 187 -4.41 -10.53 10.34
N LEU A 188 -4.97 -9.65 11.17
CA LEU A 188 -4.24 -8.97 12.25
C LEU A 188 -3.72 -9.92 13.33
N ALA A 189 -4.32 -11.10 13.49
CA ALA A 189 -3.83 -12.16 14.39
C ALA A 189 -2.57 -12.86 13.86
N ARG A 190 -2.19 -12.71 12.59
CA ARG A 190 -1.01 -13.36 12.01
C ARG A 190 0.29 -12.67 12.46
N PRO A 191 1.35 -13.45 12.76
CA PRO A 191 2.63 -12.87 13.22
C PRO A 191 3.25 -11.85 12.27
N ALA A 192 3.15 -12.09 10.94
CA ALA A 192 3.67 -11.16 9.93
C ALA A 192 2.94 -9.81 9.97
N TRP A 193 1.62 -9.82 10.20
CA TRP A 193 0.80 -8.61 10.30
C TRP A 193 1.12 -7.83 11.57
N GLN A 194 1.29 -8.51 12.70
CA GLN A 194 1.70 -7.87 13.96
C GLN A 194 3.07 -7.19 13.84
N GLN A 195 3.99 -7.78 13.07
CA GLN A 195 5.32 -7.20 12.86
C GLN A 195 5.31 -5.89 12.07
N ILE A 196 4.40 -5.75 11.09
CA ILE A 196 4.26 -4.52 10.29
C ILE A 196 3.35 -3.47 10.95
N GLU A 197 2.66 -3.82 12.03
CA GLU A 197 1.71 -2.93 12.68
C GLU A 197 2.40 -1.66 13.20
N LEU A 198 1.71 -0.54 13.05
CA LEU A 198 2.16 0.75 13.56
C LEU A 198 1.66 0.93 14.99
N SER A 199 2.53 1.33 15.89
CA SER A 199 2.08 1.79 17.20
C SER A 199 1.12 2.99 17.06
N PRO A 200 0.25 3.24 18.04
CA PRO A 200 -0.65 4.40 18.02
C PRO A 200 0.09 5.73 17.82
N ALA A 201 1.30 5.85 18.38
CA ALA A 201 2.14 7.05 18.25
C ALA A 201 2.69 7.22 16.82
N GLU A 202 3.16 6.12 16.18
CA GLU A 202 3.61 6.13 14.79
C GLU A 202 2.45 6.45 13.84
N TRP A 203 1.27 5.86 14.06
CA TRP A 203 0.07 6.13 13.28
C TRP A 203 -0.37 7.59 13.37
N LEU A 204 -0.40 8.15 14.59
CA LEU A 204 -0.74 9.56 14.80
C LEU A 204 0.27 10.49 14.10
N THR A 205 1.57 10.17 14.20
CA THR A 205 2.64 10.93 13.54
C THR A 205 2.49 10.86 12.02
N PHE A 206 2.19 9.68 11.48
CA PHE A 206 1.94 9.50 10.05
C PHE A 206 0.73 10.32 9.58
N LYS A 207 -0.42 10.25 10.26
CA LYS A 207 -1.59 11.07 9.96
C LYS A 207 -1.27 12.57 9.93
N ARG A 208 -0.49 13.06 10.88
CA ARG A 208 -0.06 14.47 10.91
C ARG A 208 0.83 14.84 9.71
N ARG A 209 1.77 13.97 9.35
CA ARG A 209 2.64 14.17 8.19
C ARG A 209 1.86 14.17 6.87
N MET A 210 0.91 13.27 6.69
CA MET A 210 0.10 13.17 5.47
C MET A 210 -0.75 14.40 5.17
N ARG A 211 -1.01 15.28 6.14
CA ARG A 211 -1.70 16.57 5.89
C ARG A 211 -0.82 17.60 5.18
N VAL A 212 0.49 17.54 5.36
CA VAL A 212 1.43 18.55 4.86
C VAL A 212 2.33 18.02 3.75
N MET A 213 2.89 16.83 3.94
CA MET A 213 3.91 16.25 3.06
C MET A 213 3.49 16.09 1.60
N PRO A 214 2.26 15.68 1.24
CA PRO A 214 1.87 15.58 -0.17
C PRO A 214 2.01 16.87 -0.95
N LYS A 215 1.71 18.03 -0.33
CA LYS A 215 1.91 19.35 -0.96
C LYS A 215 3.39 19.66 -1.19
N VAL A 216 4.24 19.31 -0.22
CA VAL A 216 5.70 19.48 -0.31
C VAL A 216 6.27 18.57 -1.42
N TRP A 217 5.85 17.30 -1.46
CA TRP A 217 6.27 16.36 -2.50
C TRP A 217 5.85 16.81 -3.90
N GLN A 218 4.61 17.27 -4.08
CA GLN A 218 4.14 17.80 -5.37
C GLN A 218 4.97 19.00 -5.82
N ARG A 219 5.27 19.94 -4.90
CA ARG A 219 6.11 21.10 -5.22
C ARG A 219 7.51 20.66 -5.68
N ARG A 220 8.16 19.75 -4.96
CA ARG A 220 9.50 19.24 -5.29
C ARG A 220 9.49 18.50 -6.64
N ARG A 221 8.48 17.67 -6.90
CA ARG A 221 8.32 16.98 -8.19
C ARG A 221 8.15 17.96 -9.34
N ARG A 222 7.31 18.99 -9.19
CA ARG A 222 7.12 20.03 -10.22
C ARG A 222 8.42 20.79 -10.50
N GLN A 223 9.19 21.15 -9.48
CA GLN A 223 10.49 21.78 -9.63
C GLN A 223 11.48 20.90 -10.39
N ARG A 224 11.53 19.63 -10.06
CA ARG A 224 12.38 18.66 -10.75
C ARG A 224 11.99 18.47 -12.22
N MET A 225 10.69 18.31 -12.51
CA MET A 225 10.23 18.17 -13.88
C MET A 225 10.55 19.41 -14.73
N LYS A 226 10.46 20.62 -14.15
CA LYS A 226 10.90 21.84 -14.83
C LYS A 226 12.40 21.84 -15.14
N ALA A 227 13.23 21.42 -14.18
CA ALA A 227 14.69 21.31 -14.40
C ALA A 227 15.04 20.29 -15.49
N LEU A 228 14.39 19.12 -15.51
CA LEU A 228 14.56 18.12 -16.58
C LEU A 228 14.14 18.67 -17.94
N ALA A 229 12.98 19.36 -18.02
CA ALA A 229 12.51 19.95 -19.27
C ALA A 229 13.53 20.97 -19.84
N GLN A 230 14.16 21.77 -18.98
CA GLN A 230 15.21 22.73 -19.41
C GLN A 230 16.45 22.03 -19.95
N GLN A 231 16.87 20.90 -19.36
CA GLN A 231 17.99 20.10 -19.87
C GLN A 231 17.72 19.52 -21.27
N PHE A 232 16.50 19.02 -21.52
CA PHE A 232 16.10 18.50 -22.84
C PHE A 232 15.92 19.60 -23.89
N SER A 233 15.50 20.81 -23.50
CA SER A 233 15.34 21.95 -24.44
C SER A 233 16.67 22.59 -24.86
N GLY A 234 17.75 22.39 -24.10
CA GLY A 234 19.09 22.89 -24.42
C GLY A 234 19.95 21.90 -25.25
N SER A 235 19.39 20.71 -25.55
CA SER A 235 20.08 19.63 -26.29
C SER A 235 19.53 19.45 -27.72
N LEU A 236 18.64 20.29 -28.19
CA LEU A 236 18.13 20.44 -29.56
C LEU A 236 18.68 21.73 -30.16
#